data_76320ffd4150c514c9e0827a56d8d68b
#
_entry.id   76320ffd4150c514c9e0827a56d8d68b
#
_cell.length_a   1.000
_cell.length_b   1.000
_cell.length_c   1.000
_cell.angle_alpha   90.00
_cell.angle_beta   90.00
_cell.angle_gamma   90.00
#
_symmetry.space_group_name_H-M   'P 1'
#
loop_
_entity.id
_entity.type
_entity.pdbx_description
1 polymer ?
#
loop_
_entity_poly.entity_id
_entity_poly.type
_entity_poly.pdbx_seq_one_letter_code
_entity_poly.pdbx_strand_id
1 'polypeptide(L)' 'MKQGDLVRHLMDDQTGVIVLAWGVCDVVEVLWDDGETRGQNTCELELINEAG' A
#
# COMPACT_ATOMS: atom_id res chain seq x y z
N MET A 1 8.47 -0.36 2.20
CA MET A 1 7.12 0.22 2.42
C MET A 1 6.73 0.06 3.87
N LYS A 2 6.13 1.08 4.43
CA LYS A 2 5.79 1.10 5.85
C LYS A 2 4.44 1.76 6.05
N GLN A 3 3.90 1.63 7.25
CA GLN A 3 2.62 2.24 7.62
C GLN A 3 2.66 3.76 7.38
N GLY A 4 1.63 4.26 6.72
CA GLY A 4 1.51 5.67 6.40
C GLY A 4 2.00 6.04 5.01
N ASP A 5 2.71 5.15 4.32
CA ASP A 5 3.18 5.42 2.96
C ASP A 5 2.03 5.49 1.98
N LEU A 6 2.12 6.42 1.04
CA LEU A 6 1.15 6.55 -0.04
C LEU A 6 1.63 5.71 -1.23
N VAL A 7 0.76 4.83 -1.72
CA VAL A 7 1.11 3.88 -2.78
C VAL A 7 0.06 3.89 -3.89
N ARG A 8 0.45 3.37 -5.05
CA ARG A 8 -0.44 3.19 -6.19
C ARG A 8 -0.33 1.76 -6.68
N HIS A 9 -1.48 1.15 -7.03
CA HIS A 9 -1.50 -0.18 -7.60
C HIS A 9 -1.10 -0.10 -9.06
N LEU A 10 -0.12 -0.91 -9.46
CA LEU A 10 0.46 -0.83 -10.80
C LEU A 10 -0.53 -1.23 -11.90
N MET A 11 -1.44 -2.15 -11.59
CA MET A 11 -2.41 -2.64 -12.57
C MET A 11 -3.64 -1.74 -12.68
N ASP A 12 -4.16 -1.28 -11.56
CA ASP A 12 -5.44 -0.58 -11.50
C ASP A 12 -5.30 0.94 -11.44
N ASP A 13 -4.08 1.43 -11.26
CA ASP A 13 -3.81 2.86 -11.13
C ASP A 13 -4.56 3.49 -9.95
N GLN A 14 -4.93 2.68 -8.97
CA GLN A 14 -5.66 3.10 -7.78
C GLN A 14 -4.67 3.49 -6.69
N THR A 15 -4.96 4.54 -5.94
CA THR A 15 -4.09 5.00 -4.87
C THR A 15 -4.62 4.60 -3.51
N GLY A 16 -3.71 4.44 -2.55
CA GLY A 16 -4.07 4.07 -1.20
C GLY A 16 -2.96 4.38 -0.21
N VAL A 17 -3.26 4.12 1.06
CA VAL A 17 -2.32 4.35 2.15
C VAL A 17 -2.09 3.04 2.88
N ILE A 18 -0.84 2.72 3.17
CA ILE A 18 -0.51 1.51 3.93
C ILE A 18 -0.93 1.72 5.38
N VAL A 19 -1.86 0.88 5.84
CA VAL A 19 -2.36 0.94 7.22
C VAL A 19 -1.71 -0.08 8.13
N LEU A 20 -1.10 -1.12 7.54
CA LEU A 20 -0.40 -2.14 8.31
C LEU A 20 0.68 -2.77 7.44
N ALA A 21 1.88 -2.89 7.99
CA ALA A 21 3.00 -3.53 7.29
C ALA A 21 3.62 -4.57 8.23
N TRP A 22 3.76 -5.79 7.72
CA TRP A 22 4.41 -6.88 8.47
C TRP A 22 5.89 -6.88 8.10
N GLY A 23 6.75 -6.73 9.11
CA GLY A 23 8.18 -6.58 8.90
C GLY A 23 8.88 -7.77 8.26
N VAL A 24 8.26 -8.94 8.26
CA VAL A 24 8.87 -10.17 7.73
C VAL A 24 8.22 -10.66 6.44
N CYS A 25 7.21 -9.96 5.94
CA CYS A 25 6.47 -10.36 4.75
C CYS A 25 6.47 -9.24 3.72
N ASP A 26 6.39 -9.61 2.45
CA ASP A 26 6.24 -8.65 1.36
C ASP A 26 4.77 -8.31 1.11
N VAL A 27 3.94 -8.43 2.16
CA VAL A 27 2.51 -8.13 2.09
C VAL A 27 2.20 -6.99 3.03
N VAL A 28 1.42 -6.03 2.55
CA VAL A 28 0.97 -4.89 3.34
C VAL A 28 -0.54 -4.77 3.21
N GLU A 29 -1.16 -4.18 4.21
CA GLU A 29 -2.59 -3.89 4.14
C GLU A 29 -2.75 -2.43 3.75
N VAL A 30 -3.54 -2.19 2.70
CA VAL A 30 -3.70 -0.87 2.10
C VAL A 30 -5.15 -0.45 2.17
N LEU A 31 -5.37 0.77 2.66
CA LEU A 31 -6.68 1.42 2.59
C LEU A 31 -6.71 2.17 1.26
N TRP A 32 -7.56 1.70 0.37
CA TRP A 32 -7.67 2.24 -0.99
C TRP A 32 -8.61 3.44 -1.03
N ASP A 33 -8.54 4.19 -2.11
CA ASP A 33 -9.33 5.43 -2.30
C ASP A 33 -10.83 5.17 -2.40
N ASP A 34 -11.25 3.92 -2.61
CA ASP A 34 -12.66 3.53 -2.59
C ASP A 34 -13.18 3.24 -1.17
N GLY A 35 -12.32 3.35 -0.17
CA GLY A 35 -12.69 3.10 1.23
C GLY A 35 -12.49 1.67 1.68
N GLU A 36 -12.01 0.79 0.83
CA GLU A 36 -11.79 -0.61 1.18
C GLU A 36 -10.34 -0.88 1.57
N THR A 37 -10.17 -1.83 2.49
CA THR A 37 -8.85 -2.27 2.94
C THR A 37 -8.57 -3.65 2.37
N ARG A 38 -7.41 -3.81 1.73
CA ARG A 38 -7.04 -5.09 1.14
C ARG A 38 -5.56 -5.36 1.35
N GLY A 39 -5.22 -6.66 1.49
CA GLY A 39 -3.84 -7.09 1.52
C GLY A 39 -3.26 -7.11 0.11
N GLN A 40 -2.03 -6.59 -0.04
CA GLN A 40 -1.37 -6.52 -1.33
C GLN A 40 0.10 -6.91 -1.19
N ASN A 41 0.64 -7.54 -2.22
CA ASN A 41 2.07 -7.76 -2.32
C ASN A 41 2.76 -6.45 -2.68
N THR A 42 3.86 -6.14 -2.02
CA THR A 42 4.58 -4.88 -2.29
C THR A 42 5.06 -4.77 -3.73
N CYS A 43 5.31 -5.91 -4.38
CA CYS A 43 5.74 -5.90 -5.78
C CYS A 43 4.65 -5.41 -6.74
N GLU A 44 3.41 -5.34 -6.29
CA GLU A 44 2.28 -4.84 -7.08
C GLU A 44 2.04 -3.35 -6.87
N LEU A 45 2.83 -2.73 -6.03
CA LEU A 45 2.63 -1.36 -5.59
C LEU A 45 3.81 -0.48 -5.98
N GLU A 46 3.49 0.80 -6.26
CA GLU A 46 4.48 1.83 -6.47
C GLU A 46 4.41 2.82 -5.32
N LEU A 47 5.55 3.13 -4.71
CA LEU A 47 5.62 4.11 -3.64
C LEU A 47 5.51 5.51 -4.25
N ILE A 48 4.48 6.25 -3.86
CA ILE A 48 4.26 7.62 -4.34
C ILE A 48 4.89 8.62 -3.39
N ASN A 49 4.63 8.44 -2.10
CA ASN A 49 5.14 9.36 -1.10
C ASN A 49 5.42 8.60 0.19
N GLU A 50 6.59 8.83 0.74
CA GLU A 50 7.06 8.13 1.93
C GLU A 50 6.66 8.90 3.17
N ALA A 51 6.06 8.20 4.15
CA ALA A 51 5.71 8.82 5.41
C ALA A 51 6.97 9.17 6.20
N GLY A 52 7.02 10.36 6.61
CA GLY A 52 8.03 10.94 7.32
C GLY A 52 9.03 10.94 8.14
#